data_af90a1453f4862116117228069ec65dd
#
_entry.id   af90a1453f4862116117228069ec65dd
#
_cell.length_a   1.000
_cell.length_b   1.000
_cell.length_c   1.000
_cell.angle_alpha   90.00
_cell.angle_beta   90.00
_cell.angle_gamma   90.00
#
_symmetry.space_group_name_H-M   'P 1'
#
loop_
_entity.id
_entity.type
_entity.pdbx_description
1 polymer ?
#
loop_
_entity_poly.entity_id
_entity_poly.type
_entity_poly.pdbx_seq_one_letter_code
_entity_poly.pdbx_strand_id
1 'polypeptide(L)'
;LKLLQKNKFYDIFIQNVCLYHFIWQIKLLINFPEKLSFMSENEKQRYLELLDQIFSYIDTDTIINFNLAGCWFFYKVGILNCFKNEKPPIQIAYIEDYDPYKEQILITYYTGDDKDIESILVDEEEVYVDYKKIVKYDFLDRVFCYQKRLWVHIPKNAKDRLEVLINNEQGMVGKYGEYFLDVKNIRKEFQKRLPKSNIWLLMDRDYEADDNAEHLYRYIMQNHPEQEIVFALRKESSGWERLEKEGFNLVDFGSFEFERIVKKASKVFSSHIDEYLMKYITPKQQFIFLQHGVIKDDISKWLNPKKIDLFITSTKAEYDSIANNYNRYKFGKKEMVLTGLARHDVLLKNNKSDTKQILIMPTWRKNIVGNAAKSDIKYLKEYFKRSEYFQKWNSLLNSVSLKKLCELYSYTIVFNPHPNIMPYLKEFNIPSHIKIANQDESLQVLFCNSSLMVTDYSSVAFEMAYLEKLILYYQFDKEEFFTSHTYQKGYFDYKKNGFGLVLENEENLLKELEILLKNN
;
A
#
# COMPACT_ATOMS: atom_id res chain seq x y z
N LEU A 1 17.75 -8.94 33.16
CA LEU A 1 19.12 -8.47 33.35
C LEU A 1 19.70 -8.95 34.69
N LYS A 2 19.05 -8.66 35.84
CA LYS A 2 19.55 -9.09 37.17
C LYS A 2 19.75 -10.61 37.30
N LEU A 3 18.94 -11.43 36.66
CA LEU A 3 19.08 -12.89 36.62
C LEU A 3 20.26 -13.33 35.73
N LEU A 4 20.43 -12.68 34.57
CA LEU A 4 21.56 -12.94 33.67
C LEU A 4 22.91 -12.52 34.32
N GLN A 5 22.93 -11.43 35.10
CA GLN A 5 24.15 -10.95 35.78
C GLN A 5 24.57 -11.81 36.98
N LYS A 6 23.62 -12.49 37.63
CA LYS A 6 23.91 -13.31 38.82
C LYS A 6 24.50 -14.68 38.56
N ASN A 7 24.24 -15.25 37.39
CA ASN A 7 24.70 -16.60 37.02
C ASN A 7 25.97 -16.52 36.18
N LYS A 8 27.09 -17.01 36.70
CA LYS A 8 28.38 -17.10 35.94
C LYS A 8 28.32 -18.08 34.76
N PHE A 9 27.34 -18.98 34.71
CA PHE A 9 26.99 -19.80 33.57
C PHE A 9 25.61 -19.35 33.09
N TYR A 10 25.55 -18.70 31.92
CA TYR A 10 24.30 -18.25 31.34
C TYR A 10 23.45 -19.48 31.01
N ASP A 11 22.44 -19.74 31.85
CA ASP A 11 21.51 -20.83 31.63
C ASP A 11 20.76 -20.58 30.32
N ILE A 12 20.88 -21.52 29.38
CA ILE A 12 20.19 -21.50 28.08
C ILE A 12 18.68 -21.29 28.28
N PHE A 13 18.11 -21.81 29.37
CA PHE A 13 16.72 -21.59 29.71
C PHE A 13 16.42 -20.11 29.92
N ILE A 14 17.24 -19.39 30.70
CA ILE A 14 17.05 -17.95 30.96
C ILE A 14 17.21 -17.14 29.66
N GLN A 15 18.19 -17.49 28.81
CA GLN A 15 18.35 -16.84 27.50
C GLN A 15 17.10 -17.03 26.62
N ASN A 16 16.55 -18.25 26.56
CA ASN A 16 15.34 -18.53 25.81
C ASN A 16 14.10 -17.79 26.35
N VAL A 17 13.97 -17.64 27.69
CA VAL A 17 12.89 -16.85 28.30
C VAL A 17 13.00 -15.38 27.89
N CYS A 18 14.20 -14.81 27.91
CA CYS A 18 14.44 -13.45 27.44
C CYS A 18 14.06 -13.29 25.96
N LEU A 19 14.52 -14.19 25.09
CA LEU A 19 14.19 -14.17 23.67
C LEU A 19 12.68 -14.29 23.44
N TYR A 20 11.98 -15.16 24.17
CA TYR A 20 10.53 -15.32 24.04
C TYR A 20 9.77 -14.01 24.33
N HIS A 21 10.16 -13.27 25.35
CA HIS A 21 9.55 -11.98 25.65
C HIS A 21 9.91 -10.88 24.65
N PHE A 22 11.18 -10.82 24.23
CA PHE A 22 11.64 -9.78 23.32
C PHE A 22 11.13 -9.93 21.90
N ILE A 23 10.94 -11.16 21.42
CA ILE A 23 10.48 -11.36 20.05
C ILE A 23 9.10 -10.70 19.79
N TRP A 24 8.23 -10.64 20.81
CA TRP A 24 6.94 -9.97 20.68
C TRP A 24 7.10 -8.45 20.60
N GLN A 25 8.03 -7.86 21.37
CA GLN A 25 8.33 -6.43 21.29
C GLN A 25 8.99 -6.07 19.97
N ILE A 26 9.94 -6.88 19.51
CA ILE A 26 10.61 -6.70 18.20
C ILE A 26 9.57 -6.72 17.08
N LYS A 27 8.68 -7.71 17.05
CA LYS A 27 7.59 -7.80 16.07
C LYS A 27 6.66 -6.59 16.07
N LEU A 28 6.44 -6.00 17.25
CA LEU A 28 5.59 -4.84 17.39
C LEU A 28 6.25 -3.57 16.84
N LEU A 29 7.57 -3.42 17.00
CA LEU A 29 8.31 -2.16 16.82
C LEU A 29 9.04 -2.07 15.47
N ILE A 30 9.30 -3.19 14.80
CA ILE A 30 9.93 -3.14 13.45
C ILE A 30 9.08 -2.28 12.52
N ASN A 31 9.69 -1.23 11.98
CA ASN A 31 9.08 -0.23 11.10
C ASN A 31 7.93 0.60 11.74
N PHE A 32 7.74 0.53 13.06
CA PHE A 32 6.67 1.23 13.78
C PHE A 32 7.20 1.99 15.01
N PRO A 33 8.12 2.95 14.86
CA PRO A 33 8.67 3.74 15.98
C PRO A 33 7.58 4.56 16.68
N GLU A 34 6.51 4.95 15.98
CA GLU A 34 5.38 5.72 16.50
C GLU A 34 4.63 4.99 17.63
N LYS A 35 4.76 3.68 17.76
CA LYS A 35 4.17 2.93 18.87
C LYS A 35 4.80 3.24 20.22
N LEU A 36 5.96 3.86 20.23
CA LEU A 36 6.62 4.40 21.42
C LEU A 36 6.55 5.93 21.49
N SER A 37 5.60 6.57 20.82
CA SER A 37 5.42 8.03 20.87
C SER A 37 5.11 8.59 22.27
N PHE A 38 4.63 7.74 23.19
CA PHE A 38 4.40 8.08 24.59
C PHE A 38 5.70 8.16 25.42
N MET A 39 6.82 7.67 24.90
CA MET A 39 8.13 7.73 25.54
C MET A 39 8.90 8.95 25.05
N SER A 40 9.60 9.62 25.94
CA SER A 40 10.59 10.64 25.61
C SER A 40 11.80 10.03 24.89
N GLU A 41 12.58 10.86 24.20
CA GLU A 41 13.79 10.38 23.49
C GLU A 41 14.81 9.76 24.48
N ASN A 42 14.95 10.31 25.69
CA ASN A 42 15.80 9.74 26.73
C ASN A 42 15.34 8.34 27.19
N GLU A 43 14.02 8.13 27.30
CA GLU A 43 13.46 6.82 27.65
C GLU A 43 13.66 5.82 26.52
N LYS A 44 13.49 6.21 25.26
CA LYS A 44 13.78 5.37 24.08
C LYS A 44 15.25 4.99 24.04
N GLN A 45 16.15 5.93 24.26
CA GLN A 45 17.59 5.66 24.32
C GLN A 45 17.91 4.69 25.45
N ARG A 46 17.35 4.90 26.64
CA ARG A 46 17.51 3.98 27.76
C ARG A 46 16.98 2.59 27.49
N TYR A 47 15.85 2.50 26.80
CA TYR A 47 15.28 1.22 26.36
C TYR A 47 16.24 0.45 25.43
N LEU A 48 16.84 1.13 24.45
CA LEU A 48 17.82 0.54 23.53
C LEU A 48 19.07 0.05 24.28
N GLU A 49 19.61 0.86 25.20
CA GLU A 49 20.75 0.48 26.04
C GLU A 49 20.48 -0.79 26.89
N LEU A 50 19.27 -0.91 27.43
CA LEU A 50 18.86 -2.09 28.18
C LEU A 50 18.77 -3.33 27.28
N LEU A 51 18.27 -3.16 26.04
CA LEU A 51 18.26 -4.25 25.05
C LEU A 51 19.68 -4.69 24.70
N ASP A 52 20.59 -3.75 24.42
CA ASP A 52 21.99 -4.06 24.11
C ASP A 52 22.63 -4.84 25.27
N GLN A 53 22.43 -4.41 26.52
CA GLN A 53 22.90 -5.11 27.69
C GLN A 53 22.31 -6.52 27.83
N ILE A 54 21.04 -6.73 27.51
CA ILE A 54 20.42 -8.06 27.57
C ILE A 54 20.97 -8.96 26.47
N PHE A 55 21.04 -8.46 25.25
CA PHE A 55 21.53 -9.25 24.11
C PHE A 55 23.04 -9.55 24.20
N SER A 56 23.83 -8.75 24.93
CA SER A 56 25.23 -9.09 25.21
C SER A 56 25.41 -10.35 26.04
N TYR A 57 24.37 -10.78 26.80
CA TYR A 57 24.36 -12.01 27.60
C TYR A 57 23.69 -13.20 26.91
N ILE A 58 23.16 -13.02 25.69
CA ILE A 58 22.51 -14.10 24.94
C ILE A 58 23.48 -14.59 23.87
N ASP A 59 23.78 -15.89 23.90
CA ASP A 59 24.69 -16.51 22.95
C ASP A 59 24.11 -16.54 21.54
N THR A 60 24.97 -16.35 20.53
CA THR A 60 24.59 -16.41 19.12
C THR A 60 23.94 -17.73 18.75
N ASP A 61 24.48 -18.85 19.26
CA ASP A 61 23.91 -20.18 19.04
C ASP A 61 22.50 -20.30 19.63
N THR A 62 22.24 -19.68 20.78
CA THR A 62 20.90 -19.64 21.39
C THR A 62 19.92 -18.89 20.49
N ILE A 63 20.32 -17.73 19.92
CA ILE A 63 19.50 -16.96 18.98
C ILE A 63 19.21 -17.78 17.72
N ILE A 64 20.23 -18.42 17.14
CA ILE A 64 20.08 -19.23 15.91
C ILE A 64 19.17 -20.43 16.12
N ASN A 65 19.27 -21.08 17.27
CA ASN A 65 18.46 -22.26 17.59
C ASN A 65 17.07 -21.95 18.16
N PHE A 66 16.77 -20.68 18.47
CA PHE A 66 15.48 -20.29 19.03
C PHE A 66 14.35 -20.38 17.99
N ASN A 67 13.35 -21.25 18.24
CA ASN A 67 12.27 -21.55 17.29
C ASN A 67 10.85 -21.27 17.86
N LEU A 68 10.76 -20.65 19.03
CA LEU A 68 9.48 -20.31 19.65
C LEU A 68 8.93 -18.97 19.18
N ALA A 69 7.66 -18.72 19.48
CA ALA A 69 6.96 -17.47 19.19
C ALA A 69 7.03 -17.01 17.70
N GLY A 70 7.20 -17.96 16.76
CA GLY A 70 7.36 -17.64 15.34
C GLY A 70 8.58 -16.75 15.06
N CYS A 71 9.69 -17.05 15.72
CA CYS A 71 11.00 -16.42 15.48
C CYS A 71 11.64 -17.05 14.24
N TRP A 72 11.32 -16.50 13.06
CA TRP A 72 11.88 -16.94 11.78
C TRP A 72 13.30 -16.39 11.59
N PHE A 73 14.00 -16.88 10.58
CA PHE A 73 15.39 -16.50 10.32
C PHE A 73 15.58 -14.99 10.14
N PHE A 74 14.60 -14.30 9.55
CA PHE A 74 14.52 -12.84 9.49
C PHE A 74 14.80 -12.17 10.85
N TYR A 75 14.11 -12.63 11.91
CA TYR A 75 14.30 -12.06 13.25
C TYR A 75 15.67 -12.36 13.81
N LYS A 76 16.22 -13.55 13.55
CA LYS A 76 17.54 -13.96 14.02
C LYS A 76 18.62 -13.08 13.41
N VAL A 77 18.57 -12.88 12.09
CA VAL A 77 19.48 -11.97 11.37
C VAL A 77 19.39 -10.55 11.93
N GLY A 78 18.17 -10.03 12.10
CA GLY A 78 17.96 -8.69 12.60
C GLY A 78 18.40 -8.50 14.05
N ILE A 79 18.17 -9.48 14.93
CA ILE A 79 18.67 -9.44 16.31
C ILE A 79 20.19 -9.42 16.35
N LEU A 80 20.85 -10.30 15.59
CA LEU A 80 22.31 -10.36 15.52
C LEU A 80 22.89 -9.03 15.02
N ASN A 81 22.34 -8.49 13.94
CA ASN A 81 22.80 -7.22 13.39
C ASN A 81 22.54 -6.05 14.36
N CYS A 82 21.30 -5.88 14.81
CA CYS A 82 20.84 -4.68 15.52
C CYS A 82 21.43 -4.56 16.94
N PHE A 83 21.62 -5.69 17.64
CA PHE A 83 21.98 -5.70 19.06
C PHE A 83 23.34 -6.34 19.37
N LYS A 84 23.91 -7.10 18.46
CA LYS A 84 25.21 -7.76 18.67
C LYS A 84 26.29 -7.33 17.68
N ASN A 85 25.90 -6.66 16.59
CA ASN A 85 26.79 -6.34 15.47
C ASN A 85 27.50 -7.61 14.91
N GLU A 86 26.74 -8.70 14.82
CA GLU A 86 27.19 -10.00 14.34
C GLU A 86 26.42 -10.42 13.09
N LYS A 87 27.04 -11.27 12.26
CA LYS A 87 26.37 -11.95 11.14
C LYS A 87 25.93 -13.36 11.57
N PRO A 88 24.88 -13.92 10.98
CA PRO A 88 24.56 -15.33 11.20
C PRO A 88 25.70 -16.20 10.68
N PRO A 89 25.99 -17.34 11.34
CA PRO A 89 27.09 -18.23 10.94
C PRO A 89 26.88 -18.86 9.56
N ILE A 90 25.63 -18.94 9.10
CA ILE A 90 25.25 -19.46 7.78
C ILE A 90 24.08 -18.62 7.26
N GLN A 91 24.15 -18.22 6.00
CA GLN A 91 23.05 -17.53 5.32
C GLN A 91 22.05 -18.53 4.72
N ILE A 92 20.79 -18.13 4.65
CA ILE A 92 19.72 -18.92 4.02
C ILE A 92 19.07 -18.07 2.92
N ALA A 93 19.14 -18.55 1.69
CA ALA A 93 18.46 -18.01 0.54
C ALA A 93 17.15 -18.80 0.29
N TYR A 94 16.05 -18.08 0.09
CA TYR A 94 14.73 -18.67 -0.15
C TYR A 94 14.34 -18.48 -1.60
N ILE A 95 13.70 -19.48 -2.20
CA ILE A 95 13.03 -19.35 -3.49
C ILE A 95 11.58 -18.97 -3.20
N GLU A 96 11.24 -17.71 -3.48
CA GLU A 96 9.90 -17.19 -3.19
C GLU A 96 8.93 -17.33 -4.36
N ASP A 97 9.42 -17.14 -5.59
CA ASP A 97 8.57 -17.17 -6.79
C ASP A 97 9.33 -17.57 -8.05
N TYR A 98 8.60 -17.85 -9.12
CA TYR A 98 9.13 -18.16 -10.45
C TYR A 98 8.22 -17.58 -11.53
N ASP A 99 8.80 -16.86 -12.47
CA ASP A 99 8.15 -16.36 -13.67
C ASP A 99 8.41 -17.32 -14.86
N PRO A 100 7.45 -18.18 -15.21
CA PRO A 100 7.62 -19.15 -16.27
C PRO A 100 7.66 -18.53 -17.68
N TYR A 101 7.19 -17.29 -17.84
CA TYR A 101 7.20 -16.60 -19.12
C TYR A 101 8.58 -16.02 -19.46
N LYS A 102 9.32 -15.64 -18.42
CA LYS A 102 10.67 -15.08 -18.53
C LYS A 102 11.77 -16.01 -18.05
N GLU A 103 11.42 -17.21 -17.61
CA GLU A 103 12.36 -18.17 -17.01
C GLU A 103 13.21 -17.53 -15.88
N GLN A 104 12.54 -16.80 -14.99
CA GLN A 104 13.17 -16.13 -13.87
C GLN A 104 12.69 -16.69 -12.54
N ILE A 105 13.61 -16.86 -11.58
CA ILE A 105 13.28 -17.17 -10.18
C ILE A 105 13.51 -15.95 -9.30
N LEU A 106 12.70 -15.84 -8.25
CA LEU A 106 12.89 -14.87 -7.18
C LEU A 106 13.62 -15.53 -6.02
N ILE A 107 14.87 -15.14 -5.82
CA ILE A 107 15.70 -15.54 -4.68
C ILE A 107 15.68 -14.41 -3.67
N THR A 108 15.47 -14.73 -2.39
CA THR A 108 15.48 -13.73 -1.32
C THR A 108 16.31 -14.20 -0.14
N TYR A 109 17.01 -13.28 0.52
CA TYR A 109 17.69 -13.54 1.77
C TYR A 109 17.75 -12.31 2.66
N TYR A 110 18.06 -12.50 3.94
CA TYR A 110 18.15 -11.42 4.92
C TYR A 110 19.60 -11.22 5.35
N THR A 111 20.01 -9.96 5.48
CA THR A 111 21.37 -9.61 5.90
C THR A 111 21.41 -8.35 6.75
N GLY A 112 22.42 -8.20 7.60
CA GLY A 112 22.72 -6.95 8.30
C GLY A 112 23.50 -5.96 7.44
N ASP A 113 24.10 -6.40 6.34
CA ASP A 113 24.97 -5.59 5.49
C ASP A 113 24.40 -5.48 4.06
N ASP A 114 24.04 -4.27 3.67
CA ASP A 114 23.50 -4.00 2.33
C ASP A 114 24.54 -4.16 1.20
N LYS A 115 25.83 -4.20 1.57
CA LYS A 115 26.96 -4.36 0.64
C LYS A 115 27.32 -5.82 0.35
N ASP A 116 26.69 -6.79 1.03
CA ASP A 116 26.89 -8.20 0.72
C ASP A 116 26.75 -8.46 -0.80
N ILE A 117 27.64 -9.27 -1.34
CA ILE A 117 27.71 -9.59 -2.78
C ILE A 117 27.17 -10.99 -2.99
N GLU A 118 26.24 -11.13 -3.93
CA GLU A 118 25.64 -12.39 -4.31
C GLU A 118 26.29 -12.93 -5.58
N SER A 119 26.69 -14.21 -5.60
CA SER A 119 26.96 -15.02 -6.80
C SER A 119 25.99 -16.18 -6.85
N ILE A 120 25.29 -16.33 -7.97
CA ILE A 120 24.29 -17.39 -8.17
C ILE A 120 24.79 -18.29 -9.27
N LEU A 121 24.95 -19.57 -8.94
CA LEU A 121 25.43 -20.57 -9.87
C LEU A 121 24.28 -21.49 -10.29
N VAL A 122 24.17 -21.72 -11.58
CA VAL A 122 23.25 -22.70 -12.17
C VAL A 122 24.08 -23.69 -13.00
N ASP A 123 24.07 -24.97 -12.63
CA ASP A 123 24.95 -25.99 -13.24
C ASP A 123 26.42 -25.57 -13.27
N GLU A 124 26.93 -24.98 -12.16
CA GLU A 124 28.30 -24.48 -11.96
C GLU A 124 28.65 -23.20 -12.77
N GLU A 125 27.73 -22.70 -13.58
CA GLU A 125 27.90 -21.44 -14.33
C GLU A 125 27.24 -20.27 -13.59
N GLU A 126 27.95 -19.14 -13.47
CA GLU A 126 27.39 -17.95 -12.84
C GLU A 126 26.31 -17.31 -13.73
N VAL A 127 25.17 -17.02 -13.12
CA VAL A 127 24.04 -16.34 -13.77
C VAL A 127 23.83 -14.96 -13.16
N TYR A 128 23.40 -14.01 -13.98
CA TYR A 128 23.26 -12.62 -13.57
C TYR A 128 21.89 -12.33 -12.97
N VAL A 129 21.86 -11.36 -12.06
CA VAL A 129 20.64 -10.82 -11.47
C VAL A 129 20.03 -9.79 -12.41
N ASP A 130 18.84 -10.08 -12.95
CA ASP A 130 18.12 -9.17 -13.85
C ASP A 130 17.51 -7.97 -13.11
N TYR A 131 16.94 -8.23 -11.91
CA TYR A 131 16.35 -7.20 -11.08
C TYR A 131 16.72 -7.43 -9.62
N LYS A 132 17.14 -6.36 -8.96
CA LYS A 132 17.48 -6.36 -7.53
C LYS A 132 16.64 -5.35 -6.78
N LYS A 133 16.07 -5.78 -5.66
CA LYS A 133 15.38 -4.92 -4.70
C LYS A 133 15.95 -5.14 -3.30
N ILE A 134 16.25 -4.04 -2.60
CA ILE A 134 16.67 -4.06 -1.20
C ILE A 134 15.56 -3.41 -0.38
N VAL A 135 14.93 -4.21 0.49
CA VAL A 135 13.95 -3.74 1.45
C VAL A 135 14.65 -3.47 2.77
N LYS A 136 14.42 -2.32 3.37
CA LYS A 136 15.02 -1.94 4.64
C LYS A 136 14.02 -2.14 5.77
N TYR A 137 14.46 -2.75 6.86
CA TYR A 137 13.71 -2.89 8.09
C TYR A 137 14.42 -2.15 9.20
N ASP A 138 13.69 -1.26 9.89
CA ASP A 138 14.22 -0.46 10.99
C ASP A 138 13.62 -0.92 12.32
N PHE A 139 14.44 -0.91 13.37
CA PHE A 139 14.02 -1.03 14.75
C PHE A 139 14.34 0.27 15.46
N LEU A 140 13.32 1.10 15.66
CA LEU A 140 13.45 2.49 16.13
C LEU A 140 14.38 3.28 15.19
N ASP A 141 15.49 3.79 15.70
CA ASP A 141 16.52 4.55 14.98
C ASP A 141 17.65 3.70 14.37
N ARG A 142 17.57 2.36 14.52
CA ARG A 142 18.59 1.42 14.05
C ARG A 142 18.11 0.60 12.87
N VAL A 143 19.01 0.27 11.97
CA VAL A 143 18.75 -0.74 10.95
C VAL A 143 18.61 -2.10 11.62
N PHE A 144 17.44 -2.72 11.49
CA PHE A 144 17.22 -4.08 11.98
C PHE A 144 17.90 -5.09 11.04
N CYS A 145 17.51 -5.10 9.77
CA CYS A 145 18.18 -5.82 8.70
C CYS A 145 17.68 -5.36 7.33
N TYR A 146 18.30 -5.90 6.28
CA TYR A 146 17.87 -5.77 4.90
C TYR A 146 17.33 -7.11 4.39
N GLN A 147 16.31 -7.07 3.52
CA GLN A 147 15.92 -8.18 2.67
C GLN A 147 16.39 -7.88 1.26
N LYS A 148 17.22 -8.73 0.69
CA LYS A 148 17.59 -8.67 -0.71
C LYS A 148 16.68 -9.61 -1.50
N ARG A 149 16.12 -9.11 -2.58
CA ARG A 149 15.17 -9.78 -3.48
C ARG A 149 15.76 -9.72 -4.88
N LEU A 150 16.05 -10.88 -5.46
CA LEU A 150 16.83 -11.04 -6.68
C LEU A 150 16.04 -11.85 -7.69
N TRP A 151 15.64 -11.23 -8.78
CA TRP A 151 15.12 -11.95 -9.93
C TRP A 151 16.26 -12.37 -10.82
N VAL A 152 16.41 -13.66 -11.03
CA VAL A 152 17.55 -14.28 -11.71
C VAL A 152 17.05 -15.11 -12.88
N HIS A 153 17.60 -14.89 -14.06
CA HIS A 153 17.29 -15.70 -15.23
C HIS A 153 17.91 -17.10 -15.11
N ILE A 154 17.10 -18.12 -15.36
CA ILE A 154 17.55 -19.51 -15.41
C ILE A 154 17.62 -19.94 -16.88
N PRO A 155 18.80 -20.35 -17.40
CA PRO A 155 18.91 -20.86 -18.76
C PRO A 155 17.96 -22.02 -19.04
N LYS A 156 17.31 -22.04 -20.22
CA LYS A 156 16.34 -23.08 -20.57
C LYS A 156 16.90 -24.49 -20.55
N ASN A 157 18.18 -24.63 -20.87
CA ASN A 157 18.93 -25.90 -20.85
C ASN A 157 19.45 -26.30 -19.48
N ALA A 158 19.34 -25.40 -18.47
CA ALA A 158 19.77 -25.72 -17.10
C ALA A 158 18.97 -26.89 -16.53
N LYS A 159 19.67 -27.88 -15.96
CA LYS A 159 19.08 -29.15 -15.60
C LYS A 159 19.05 -29.41 -14.11
N ASP A 160 20.13 -29.10 -13.40
CA ASP A 160 20.35 -29.79 -12.16
C ASP A 160 20.52 -28.88 -10.94
N ARG A 161 21.47 -27.99 -10.89
CA ARG A 161 21.92 -27.45 -9.62
C ARG A 161 21.85 -25.91 -9.55
N LEU A 162 21.09 -25.39 -8.61
CA LEU A 162 21.10 -23.98 -8.24
C LEU A 162 21.81 -23.83 -6.89
N GLU A 163 22.82 -22.97 -6.84
CA GLU A 163 23.57 -22.61 -5.64
C GLU A 163 23.58 -21.10 -5.47
N VAL A 164 23.66 -20.66 -4.20
CA VAL A 164 23.75 -19.24 -3.86
C VAL A 164 24.96 -19.03 -2.95
N LEU A 165 25.90 -18.20 -3.40
CA LEU A 165 27.02 -17.76 -2.58
C LEU A 165 26.77 -16.31 -2.15
N ILE A 166 27.12 -16.01 -0.91
CA ILE A 166 27.05 -14.67 -0.35
C ILE A 166 28.43 -14.35 0.21
N ASN A 167 29.09 -13.33 -0.32
CA ASN A 167 30.49 -12.99 -0.03
C ASN A 167 31.46 -14.17 -0.27
N ASN A 168 31.23 -14.95 -1.32
CA ASN A 168 31.95 -16.17 -1.67
C ASN A 168 31.78 -17.34 -0.68
N GLU A 169 30.89 -17.23 0.30
CA GLU A 169 30.54 -18.32 1.21
C GLU A 169 29.26 -19.00 0.73
N GLN A 170 29.24 -20.32 0.72
CA GLN A 170 28.07 -21.07 0.27
C GLN A 170 26.92 -20.95 1.27
N GLY A 171 25.79 -20.38 0.82
CA GLY A 171 24.55 -20.29 1.58
C GLY A 171 23.71 -21.57 1.48
N MET A 172 22.84 -21.81 2.46
CA MET A 172 21.76 -22.78 2.34
C MET A 172 20.69 -22.26 1.39
N VAL A 173 20.05 -23.15 0.62
CA VAL A 173 19.02 -22.77 -0.35
C VAL A 173 17.70 -23.48 -0.03
N GLY A 174 16.66 -22.70 0.20
CA GLY A 174 15.29 -23.17 0.45
C GLY A 174 15.05 -23.61 1.89
N LYS A 175 15.76 -24.63 2.38
CA LYS A 175 15.58 -25.18 3.73
C LYS A 175 16.90 -25.29 4.47
N TYR A 176 16.81 -25.28 5.78
CA TYR A 176 17.97 -25.52 6.64
C TYR A 176 18.61 -26.88 6.34
N GLY A 177 19.90 -26.90 6.08
CA GLY A 177 20.68 -28.11 5.75
C GLY A 177 20.76 -28.42 4.25
N GLU A 178 20.07 -27.72 3.37
CA GLU A 178 20.17 -27.87 1.92
C GLU A 178 21.06 -26.77 1.33
N TYR A 179 22.10 -27.12 0.57
CA TYR A 179 23.04 -26.18 -0.03
C TYR A 179 22.84 -25.97 -1.54
N PHE A 180 21.94 -26.72 -2.14
CA PHE A 180 21.55 -26.57 -3.53
C PHE A 180 20.11 -27.03 -3.74
N LEU A 181 19.48 -26.55 -4.81
CA LEU A 181 18.16 -27.00 -5.27
C LEU A 181 18.24 -27.48 -6.71
N ASP A 182 17.46 -28.52 -7.02
CA ASP A 182 17.29 -29.02 -8.38
C ASP A 182 16.37 -28.07 -9.18
N VAL A 183 16.91 -27.47 -10.23
CA VAL A 183 16.20 -26.54 -11.12
C VAL A 183 14.97 -27.19 -11.77
N LYS A 184 15.04 -28.49 -12.12
CA LYS A 184 13.89 -29.23 -12.67
C LYS A 184 12.75 -29.31 -11.67
N ASN A 185 13.06 -29.49 -10.39
CA ASN A 185 12.04 -29.55 -9.35
C ASN A 185 11.38 -28.18 -9.15
N ILE A 186 12.16 -27.11 -9.18
CA ILE A 186 11.64 -25.74 -9.14
C ILE A 186 10.68 -25.51 -10.32
N ARG A 187 11.10 -25.76 -11.55
CA ARG A 187 10.26 -25.61 -12.75
C ARG A 187 9.00 -26.46 -12.68
N LYS A 188 9.12 -27.73 -12.30
CA LYS A 188 7.99 -28.66 -12.19
C LYS A 188 6.96 -28.22 -11.14
N GLU A 189 7.41 -27.69 -10.02
CA GLU A 189 6.54 -27.17 -8.99
C GLU A 189 5.74 -25.97 -9.50
N PHE A 190 6.40 -25.01 -10.13
CA PHE A 190 5.77 -23.78 -10.61
C PHE A 190 4.99 -23.97 -11.93
N GLN A 191 5.39 -24.87 -12.83
CA GLN A 191 4.63 -25.21 -14.03
C GLN A 191 3.22 -25.73 -13.73
N LYS A 192 3.02 -26.41 -12.62
CA LYS A 192 1.69 -26.84 -12.15
C LYS A 192 0.76 -25.67 -11.85
N ARG A 193 1.30 -24.46 -11.73
CA ARG A 193 0.58 -23.22 -11.42
C ARG A 193 0.16 -22.44 -12.66
N LEU A 194 0.56 -22.87 -13.88
CA LEU A 194 0.15 -22.17 -15.11
C LEU A 194 -1.36 -22.31 -15.35
N PRO A 195 -2.05 -21.22 -15.69
CA PRO A 195 -3.46 -21.25 -16.03
C PRO A 195 -3.67 -22.00 -17.35
N LYS A 196 -4.83 -22.65 -17.48
CA LYS A 196 -5.19 -23.42 -18.68
C LYS A 196 -6.01 -22.66 -19.71
N SER A 197 -6.27 -21.38 -19.48
CA SER A 197 -7.07 -20.53 -20.38
C SER A 197 -6.43 -19.17 -20.54
N ASN A 198 -6.88 -18.42 -21.55
CA ASN A 198 -6.43 -17.04 -21.81
C ASN A 198 -7.48 -15.98 -21.38
N ILE A 199 -8.40 -16.33 -20.50
CA ILE A 199 -9.40 -15.38 -19.99
C ILE A 199 -8.71 -14.34 -19.11
N TRP A 200 -9.02 -13.06 -19.32
CA TRP A 200 -8.65 -11.96 -18.43
C TRP A 200 -9.90 -11.49 -17.68
N LEU A 201 -9.82 -11.48 -16.36
CA LEU A 201 -10.87 -10.98 -15.49
C LEU A 201 -10.52 -9.55 -15.05
N LEU A 202 -11.41 -8.61 -15.28
CA LEU A 202 -11.23 -7.23 -14.87
C LEU A 202 -12.32 -6.87 -13.84
N MET A 203 -11.97 -6.03 -12.87
CA MET A 203 -12.94 -5.47 -11.92
C MET A 203 -12.39 -4.22 -11.22
N ASP A 204 -13.28 -3.33 -10.87
CA ASP A 204 -13.00 -2.24 -9.93
C ASP A 204 -13.38 -2.70 -8.52
N ARG A 205 -14.42 -2.13 -7.90
CA ARG A 205 -15.02 -2.70 -6.70
C ARG A 205 -16.09 -3.72 -7.06
N ASP A 206 -16.45 -4.56 -6.11
CA ASP A 206 -17.50 -5.55 -6.34
C ASP A 206 -18.90 -4.92 -6.55
N TYR A 207 -19.14 -3.71 -6.04
CA TYR A 207 -20.41 -2.99 -6.12
C TYR A 207 -20.35 -1.67 -6.91
N GLU A 208 -19.19 -1.24 -7.37
CA GLU A 208 -18.98 0.06 -8.03
C GLU A 208 -17.95 -0.08 -9.15
N ALA A 209 -18.31 0.40 -10.32
CA ALA A 209 -17.45 0.53 -11.49
C ALA A 209 -17.02 2.00 -11.68
N ASP A 210 -16.48 2.37 -12.84
CA ASP A 210 -15.98 3.72 -13.19
C ASP A 210 -14.59 4.04 -12.63
N ASP A 211 -13.75 3.00 -12.50
CA ASP A 211 -12.34 3.16 -12.15
C ASP A 211 -11.44 2.54 -13.25
N ASN A 212 -10.17 2.37 -12.99
CA ASN A 212 -9.17 2.00 -14.00
C ASN A 212 -9.47 0.68 -14.74
N ALA A 213 -10.07 -0.31 -14.06
CA ALA A 213 -10.38 -1.58 -14.71
C ALA A 213 -11.51 -1.46 -15.74
N GLU A 214 -12.54 -0.64 -15.49
CA GLU A 214 -13.59 -0.35 -16.46
C GLU A 214 -13.01 0.33 -17.72
N HIS A 215 -12.19 1.36 -17.53
CA HIS A 215 -11.59 2.10 -18.64
C HIS A 215 -10.62 1.24 -19.44
N LEU A 216 -9.84 0.39 -18.79
CA LEU A 216 -8.96 -0.58 -19.45
C LEU A 216 -9.78 -1.64 -20.20
N TYR A 217 -10.88 -2.14 -19.63
CA TYR A 217 -11.77 -3.09 -20.29
C TYR A 217 -12.32 -2.52 -21.60
N ARG A 218 -12.81 -1.29 -21.57
CA ARG A 218 -13.34 -0.59 -22.74
C ARG A 218 -12.27 -0.42 -23.83
N TYR A 219 -11.05 -0.10 -23.44
CA TYR A 219 -9.91 -0.03 -24.37
C TYR A 219 -9.62 -1.38 -25.01
N ILE A 220 -9.53 -2.46 -24.22
CA ILE A 220 -9.26 -3.81 -24.73
C ILE A 220 -10.39 -4.26 -25.68
N MET A 221 -11.64 -4.06 -25.32
CA MET A 221 -12.80 -4.41 -26.13
C MET A 221 -12.77 -3.74 -27.51
N GLN A 222 -12.30 -2.50 -27.58
CA GLN A 222 -12.22 -1.73 -28.83
C GLN A 222 -10.99 -2.05 -29.68
N ASN A 223 -9.84 -2.30 -29.06
CA ASN A 223 -8.55 -2.40 -29.77
C ASN A 223 -7.99 -3.83 -29.85
N HIS A 224 -8.48 -4.75 -29.02
CA HIS A 224 -8.05 -6.14 -28.92
C HIS A 224 -9.24 -7.09 -28.78
N PRO A 225 -10.19 -7.08 -29.76
CA PRO A 225 -11.42 -7.87 -29.69
C PRO A 225 -11.17 -9.39 -29.67
N GLU A 226 -9.99 -9.83 -30.04
CA GLU A 226 -9.56 -11.24 -29.99
C GLU A 226 -9.28 -11.73 -28.58
N GLN A 227 -9.06 -10.82 -27.62
CA GLN A 227 -8.80 -11.17 -26.23
C GLN A 227 -10.09 -11.45 -25.48
N GLU A 228 -10.22 -12.66 -24.92
CA GLU A 228 -11.36 -13.00 -24.08
C GLU A 228 -11.27 -12.27 -22.73
N ILE A 229 -12.19 -11.33 -22.52
CA ILE A 229 -12.28 -10.51 -21.29
C ILE A 229 -13.64 -10.65 -20.64
N VAL A 230 -13.65 -10.62 -19.30
CA VAL A 230 -14.87 -10.63 -18.47
C VAL A 230 -14.74 -9.53 -17.43
N PHE A 231 -15.81 -8.78 -17.19
CA PHE A 231 -15.86 -7.76 -16.12
C PHE A 231 -16.73 -8.25 -14.96
N ALA A 232 -16.17 -8.28 -13.77
CA ALA A 232 -16.89 -8.71 -12.57
C ALA A 232 -17.47 -7.50 -11.83
N LEU A 233 -18.78 -7.55 -11.56
CA LEU A 233 -19.53 -6.54 -10.83
C LEU A 233 -20.74 -7.22 -10.18
N ARG A 234 -21.24 -6.72 -9.05
CA ARG A 234 -22.52 -7.21 -8.51
C ARG A 234 -23.67 -6.76 -9.37
N LYS A 235 -24.64 -7.65 -9.56
CA LYS A 235 -25.81 -7.39 -10.40
C LYS A 235 -26.66 -6.22 -9.86
N GLU A 236 -26.63 -5.99 -8.55
CA GLU A 236 -27.33 -4.89 -7.89
C GLU A 236 -26.63 -3.53 -8.02
N SER A 237 -25.43 -3.49 -8.60
CA SER A 237 -24.69 -2.25 -8.82
C SER A 237 -25.42 -1.33 -9.81
N SER A 238 -25.45 -0.04 -9.50
CA SER A 238 -25.98 1.00 -10.40
C SER A 238 -25.28 1.05 -11.76
N GLY A 239 -24.01 0.56 -11.82
CA GLY A 239 -23.25 0.46 -13.07
C GLY A 239 -23.64 -0.71 -13.98
N TRP A 240 -24.33 -1.74 -13.47
CA TRP A 240 -24.58 -2.98 -14.21
C TRP A 240 -25.28 -2.74 -15.55
N GLU A 241 -26.47 -2.12 -15.53
CA GLU A 241 -27.26 -1.87 -16.74
C GLU A 241 -26.53 -0.98 -17.76
N ARG A 242 -25.73 -0.03 -17.28
CA ARG A 242 -24.93 0.86 -18.13
C ARG A 242 -23.89 0.05 -18.89
N LEU A 243 -23.10 -0.78 -18.19
CA LEU A 243 -22.04 -1.59 -18.77
C LEU A 243 -22.60 -2.69 -19.70
N GLU A 244 -23.75 -3.29 -19.35
CA GLU A 244 -24.43 -4.27 -20.19
C GLU A 244 -24.87 -3.64 -21.54
N LYS A 245 -25.45 -2.43 -21.48
CA LYS A 245 -25.81 -1.68 -22.70
C LYS A 245 -24.62 -1.27 -23.56
N GLU A 246 -23.45 -1.08 -22.92
CA GLU A 246 -22.18 -0.81 -23.61
C GLU A 246 -21.56 -2.08 -24.23
N GLY A 247 -22.10 -3.26 -23.98
CA GLY A 247 -21.62 -4.53 -24.53
C GLY A 247 -20.54 -5.22 -23.70
N PHE A 248 -20.39 -4.89 -22.43
CA PHE A 248 -19.49 -5.60 -21.52
C PHE A 248 -19.95 -7.04 -21.30
N ASN A 249 -19.02 -7.99 -21.30
CA ASN A 249 -19.27 -9.35 -20.87
C ASN A 249 -19.19 -9.39 -19.33
N LEU A 250 -20.36 -9.24 -18.68
CA LEU A 250 -20.48 -9.10 -17.23
C LEU A 250 -20.65 -10.46 -16.55
N VAL A 251 -20.06 -10.58 -15.36
CA VAL A 251 -20.30 -11.68 -14.43
C VAL A 251 -20.65 -11.14 -13.05
N ASP A 252 -21.72 -11.69 -12.44
CA ASP A 252 -22.16 -11.29 -11.10
C ASP A 252 -21.14 -11.72 -10.04
N PHE A 253 -20.50 -10.76 -9.37
CA PHE A 253 -19.46 -10.98 -8.38
C PHE A 253 -19.98 -11.84 -7.21
N GLY A 254 -19.25 -12.91 -6.89
CA GLY A 254 -19.61 -13.85 -5.83
C GLY A 254 -20.57 -14.96 -6.26
N SER A 255 -21.07 -14.95 -7.50
CA SER A 255 -21.86 -16.04 -8.07
C SER A 255 -21.01 -17.29 -8.34
N PHE A 256 -21.68 -18.43 -8.54
CA PHE A 256 -21.00 -19.68 -8.96
C PHE A 256 -20.24 -19.48 -10.28
N GLU A 257 -20.80 -18.71 -11.22
CA GLU A 257 -20.16 -18.43 -12.51
C GLU A 257 -18.90 -17.58 -12.33
N PHE A 258 -18.94 -16.55 -11.47
CA PHE A 258 -17.75 -15.79 -11.10
C PHE A 258 -16.64 -16.68 -10.54
N GLU A 259 -16.98 -17.57 -9.60
CA GLU A 259 -15.98 -18.48 -9.04
C GLU A 259 -15.36 -19.43 -10.08
N ARG A 260 -16.17 -19.84 -11.06
CA ARG A 260 -15.70 -20.67 -12.17
C ARG A 260 -14.75 -19.89 -13.08
N ILE A 261 -15.07 -18.63 -13.38
CA ILE A 261 -14.27 -17.76 -14.25
C ILE A 261 -12.97 -17.38 -13.57
N VAL A 262 -13.00 -16.89 -12.31
CA VAL A 262 -11.78 -16.48 -11.61
C VAL A 262 -10.78 -17.64 -11.47
N LYS A 263 -11.24 -18.88 -11.23
CA LYS A 263 -10.36 -20.06 -11.19
C LYS A 263 -9.69 -20.40 -12.53
N LYS A 264 -10.32 -20.02 -13.65
CA LYS A 264 -9.80 -20.24 -15.01
C LYS A 264 -8.95 -19.08 -15.52
N ALA A 265 -9.22 -17.88 -15.05
CA ALA A 265 -8.55 -16.66 -15.51
C ALA A 265 -7.03 -16.79 -15.44
N SER A 266 -6.35 -16.39 -16.52
CA SER A 266 -4.90 -16.30 -16.58
C SER A 266 -4.39 -15.03 -15.90
N LYS A 267 -5.15 -13.95 -16.03
CA LYS A 267 -4.85 -12.64 -15.46
C LYS A 267 -6.07 -12.07 -14.77
N VAL A 268 -5.84 -11.40 -13.66
CA VAL A 268 -6.86 -10.62 -12.94
C VAL A 268 -6.35 -9.19 -12.81
N PHE A 269 -7.09 -8.26 -13.36
CA PHE A 269 -6.81 -6.82 -13.30
C PHE A 269 -7.80 -6.19 -12.33
N SER A 270 -7.30 -5.45 -11.35
CA SER A 270 -8.20 -4.75 -10.44
C SER A 270 -7.65 -3.40 -10.00
N SER A 271 -8.55 -2.42 -9.90
CA SER A 271 -8.27 -1.13 -9.29
C SER A 271 -8.15 -1.23 -7.77
N HIS A 272 -8.63 -2.31 -7.17
CA HIS A 272 -8.64 -2.57 -5.73
C HIS A 272 -7.98 -3.91 -5.38
N ILE A 273 -7.46 -4.02 -4.15
CA ILE A 273 -6.72 -5.20 -3.67
C ILE A 273 -7.20 -5.65 -2.28
N ASP A 274 -8.52 -5.56 -2.07
CA ASP A 274 -9.15 -5.89 -0.79
C ASP A 274 -9.37 -7.38 -0.62
N GLU A 275 -9.58 -7.81 0.64
CA GLU A 275 -9.71 -9.22 1.01
C GLU A 275 -10.85 -9.94 0.29
N TYR A 276 -11.96 -9.22 -0.03
CA TYR A 276 -13.10 -9.84 -0.73
C TYR A 276 -12.72 -10.38 -2.12
N LEU A 277 -11.73 -9.77 -2.80
CA LEU A 277 -11.16 -10.26 -4.06
C LEU A 277 -9.97 -11.21 -3.82
N MET A 278 -9.04 -10.82 -2.94
CA MET A 278 -7.77 -11.53 -2.78
C MET A 278 -7.93 -12.97 -2.32
N LYS A 279 -9.03 -13.32 -1.62
CA LYS A 279 -9.34 -14.71 -1.24
C LYS A 279 -9.54 -15.65 -2.44
N TYR A 280 -9.84 -15.13 -3.64
CA TYR A 280 -10.00 -15.92 -4.87
C TYR A 280 -8.71 -16.03 -5.68
N ILE A 281 -7.72 -15.16 -5.42
CA ILE A 281 -6.46 -15.12 -6.16
C ILE A 281 -5.54 -16.24 -5.67
N THR A 282 -5.08 -17.06 -6.60
CA THR A 282 -4.16 -18.16 -6.34
C THR A 282 -2.83 -17.92 -7.07
N PRO A 283 -1.77 -18.68 -6.76
CA PRO A 283 -0.51 -18.57 -7.52
C PRO A 283 -0.62 -18.85 -9.03
N LYS A 284 -1.79 -19.34 -9.50
CA LYS A 284 -2.00 -19.63 -10.93
C LYS A 284 -2.32 -18.41 -11.77
N GLN A 285 -2.91 -17.38 -11.18
CA GLN A 285 -3.21 -16.13 -11.89
C GLN A 285 -2.07 -15.14 -11.74
N GLN A 286 -1.85 -14.34 -12.78
CA GLN A 286 -1.13 -13.09 -12.65
C GLN A 286 -2.10 -12.03 -12.15
N PHE A 287 -1.76 -11.35 -11.07
CA PHE A 287 -2.55 -10.27 -10.52
C PHE A 287 -1.93 -8.91 -10.90
N ILE A 288 -2.69 -8.13 -11.63
CA ILE A 288 -2.30 -6.81 -12.10
C ILE A 288 -3.06 -5.76 -11.26
N PHE A 289 -2.33 -5.01 -10.44
CA PHE A 289 -2.88 -3.96 -9.61
C PHE A 289 -2.86 -2.63 -10.35
N LEU A 290 -4.03 -2.14 -10.74
CA LEU A 290 -4.21 -0.92 -11.52
C LEU A 290 -4.24 0.34 -10.65
N GLN A 291 -4.39 0.19 -9.33
CA GLN A 291 -4.67 1.24 -8.35
C GLN A 291 -6.02 1.94 -8.56
N HIS A 292 -6.47 2.65 -7.54
CA HIS A 292 -7.63 3.54 -7.58
C HIS A 292 -7.26 5.01 -7.28
N GLY A 293 -5.99 5.30 -7.08
CA GLY A 293 -5.45 6.62 -6.79
C GLY A 293 -3.96 6.59 -6.47
N VAL A 294 -3.29 7.71 -6.62
CA VAL A 294 -1.84 7.82 -6.40
C VAL A 294 -1.48 7.49 -4.95
N ILE A 295 -0.56 6.56 -4.77
CA ILE A 295 -0.02 6.20 -3.46
C ILE A 295 1.01 7.24 -3.04
N LYS A 296 0.62 8.14 -2.15
CA LYS A 296 1.45 9.21 -1.61
C LYS A 296 1.97 8.93 -0.20
N ASP A 297 1.28 8.07 0.53
CA ASP A 297 1.59 7.64 1.89
C ASP A 297 2.22 6.25 1.91
N ASP A 298 2.94 5.88 2.99
CA ASP A 298 3.48 4.54 3.12
C ASP A 298 2.38 3.55 3.54
N ILE A 299 1.99 2.71 2.60
CA ILE A 299 1.04 1.60 2.79
C ILE A 299 1.70 0.23 2.58
N SER A 300 3.02 0.16 2.69
CA SER A 300 3.80 -1.07 2.47
C SER A 300 3.33 -2.23 3.35
N LYS A 301 2.95 -1.95 4.61
CA LYS A 301 2.41 -2.96 5.53
C LYS A 301 1.17 -3.67 4.97
N TRP A 302 0.30 -2.93 4.28
CA TRP A 302 -0.92 -3.47 3.70
C TRP A 302 -0.67 -4.17 2.37
N LEU A 303 0.25 -3.64 1.55
CA LEU A 303 0.55 -4.18 0.22
C LEU A 303 1.53 -5.36 0.23
N ASN A 304 2.56 -5.36 1.08
CA ASN A 304 3.61 -6.39 1.06
C ASN A 304 3.09 -7.84 1.25
N PRO A 305 2.05 -8.13 2.07
CA PRO A 305 1.51 -9.49 2.17
C PRO A 305 0.79 -9.98 0.91
N LYS A 306 0.44 -9.08 -0.01
CA LYS A 306 -0.37 -9.40 -1.18
C LYS A 306 0.49 -9.85 -2.35
N LYS A 307 -0.05 -10.75 -3.17
CA LYS A 307 0.54 -11.14 -4.45
C LYS A 307 0.19 -10.06 -5.48
N ILE A 308 1.19 -9.41 -6.05
CA ILE A 308 1.06 -8.46 -7.15
C ILE A 308 2.16 -8.80 -8.15
N ASP A 309 1.80 -9.21 -9.35
CA ASP A 309 2.73 -9.56 -10.41
C ASP A 309 3.07 -8.34 -11.28
N LEU A 310 2.14 -7.40 -11.41
CA LEU A 310 2.37 -6.12 -12.07
C LEU A 310 1.63 -5.01 -11.30
N PHE A 311 2.33 -3.92 -11.03
CA PHE A 311 1.86 -2.81 -10.23
C PHE A 311 1.97 -1.51 -11.03
N ILE A 312 0.83 -0.95 -11.43
CA ILE A 312 0.75 0.29 -12.19
C ILE A 312 1.01 1.49 -11.28
N THR A 313 1.75 2.47 -11.77
CA THR A 313 1.93 3.77 -11.10
C THR A 313 1.67 4.91 -12.07
N SER A 314 1.30 6.06 -11.55
CA SER A 314 0.89 7.22 -12.33
C SER A 314 1.95 8.32 -12.39
N THR A 315 2.81 8.43 -11.39
CA THR A 315 3.84 9.46 -11.32
C THR A 315 5.22 8.88 -11.09
N LYS A 316 6.25 9.59 -11.57
CA LYS A 316 7.64 9.19 -11.35
C LYS A 316 8.01 9.15 -9.87
N ALA A 317 7.50 10.11 -9.07
CA ALA A 317 7.74 10.17 -7.64
C ALA A 317 7.12 8.98 -6.91
N GLU A 318 5.90 8.58 -7.25
CA GLU A 318 5.25 7.37 -6.76
C GLU A 318 6.05 6.12 -7.12
N TYR A 319 6.39 5.95 -8.40
CA TYR A 319 7.20 4.85 -8.89
C TYR A 319 8.51 4.72 -8.10
N ASP A 320 9.26 5.81 -7.97
CA ASP A 320 10.54 5.84 -7.27
C ASP A 320 10.40 5.53 -5.78
N SER A 321 9.34 6.02 -5.14
CA SER A 321 9.08 5.78 -3.72
C SER A 321 8.84 4.30 -3.40
N ILE A 322 8.34 3.53 -4.37
CA ILE A 322 8.04 2.11 -4.22
C ILE A 322 9.16 1.24 -4.80
N ALA A 323 9.58 1.50 -6.05
CA ALA A 323 10.49 0.63 -6.79
C ALA A 323 11.96 0.74 -6.34
N ASN A 324 12.40 1.91 -5.83
CA ASN A 324 13.77 2.12 -5.41
C ASN A 324 14.14 1.31 -4.16
N ASN A 325 15.44 1.09 -3.97
CA ASN A 325 15.98 0.39 -2.81
C ASN A 325 15.83 1.19 -1.51
N TYR A 326 15.97 0.51 -0.37
CA TYR A 326 16.03 1.06 1.00
C TYR A 326 14.71 1.65 1.52
N ASN A 327 13.59 1.37 0.88
CA ASN A 327 12.26 1.61 1.41
C ASN A 327 11.65 0.31 1.97
N ARG A 328 10.41 0.38 2.46
CA ARG A 328 9.71 -0.74 3.11
C ARG A 328 8.93 -1.63 2.13
N TYR A 329 8.77 -1.23 0.86
CA TYR A 329 8.03 -2.01 -0.13
C TYR A 329 8.90 -3.15 -0.68
N LYS A 330 8.28 -4.34 -0.83
CA LYS A 330 8.94 -5.50 -1.46
C LYS A 330 9.00 -5.42 -2.98
N PHE A 331 8.19 -4.56 -3.59
CA PHE A 331 8.09 -4.41 -5.03
C PHE A 331 9.25 -3.63 -5.60
N GLY A 332 9.84 -4.14 -6.68
CA GLY A 332 10.97 -3.54 -7.37
C GLY A 332 10.66 -3.24 -8.83
N LYS A 333 11.70 -2.95 -9.60
CA LYS A 333 11.57 -2.63 -11.04
C LYS A 333 10.98 -3.78 -11.88
N LYS A 334 10.97 -5.01 -11.38
CA LYS A 334 10.35 -6.16 -12.05
C LYS A 334 8.83 -6.05 -12.05
N GLU A 335 8.26 -5.68 -10.92
CA GLU A 335 6.81 -5.62 -10.73
C GLU A 335 6.22 -4.26 -11.09
N MET A 336 7.01 -3.18 -11.00
CA MET A 336 6.52 -1.82 -11.14
C MET A 336 6.58 -1.31 -12.57
N VAL A 337 5.50 -0.64 -13.01
CA VAL A 337 5.46 0.08 -14.30
C VAL A 337 4.83 1.46 -14.15
N LEU A 338 5.41 2.44 -14.84
CA LEU A 338 4.92 3.81 -14.89
C LEU A 338 4.16 4.02 -16.20
N THR A 339 2.83 3.96 -16.15
CA THR A 339 1.95 4.09 -17.33
C THR A 339 0.92 5.22 -17.22
N GLY A 340 0.69 5.74 -16.02
CA GLY A 340 -0.51 6.52 -15.73
C GLY A 340 -1.71 5.63 -15.38
N LEU A 341 -2.83 6.24 -15.05
CA LEU A 341 -4.08 5.58 -14.70
C LEU A 341 -5.02 5.58 -15.90
N ALA A 342 -5.63 4.43 -16.22
CA ALA A 342 -6.45 4.27 -17.43
C ALA A 342 -7.65 5.24 -17.49
N ARG A 343 -8.25 5.59 -16.34
CA ARG A 343 -9.36 6.56 -16.28
C ARG A 343 -8.96 8.00 -16.61
N HIS A 344 -7.65 8.33 -16.50
CA HIS A 344 -7.18 9.69 -16.72
C HIS A 344 -7.34 10.17 -18.16
N ASP A 345 -7.34 9.29 -19.14
CA ASP A 345 -7.57 9.66 -20.56
C ASP A 345 -8.98 10.24 -20.76
N VAL A 346 -9.98 9.56 -20.16
CA VAL A 346 -11.38 10.03 -20.23
C VAL A 346 -11.59 11.24 -19.34
N LEU A 347 -10.97 11.29 -18.17
CA LEU A 347 -11.00 12.43 -17.27
C LEU A 347 -10.50 13.70 -17.99
N LEU A 348 -9.36 13.63 -18.67
CA LEU A 348 -8.79 14.76 -19.40
C LEU A 348 -9.68 15.17 -20.59
N LYS A 349 -10.20 14.19 -21.35
CA LYS A 349 -11.10 14.44 -22.49
C LYS A 349 -12.37 15.18 -22.08
N ASN A 350 -12.91 14.88 -20.91
CA ASN A 350 -14.16 15.44 -20.40
C ASN A 350 -13.94 16.70 -19.52
N ASN A 351 -12.70 17.16 -19.37
CA ASN A 351 -12.39 18.32 -18.59
C ASN A 351 -13.09 19.58 -19.11
N LYS A 352 -13.65 20.39 -18.21
CA LYS A 352 -14.31 21.65 -18.53
C LYS A 352 -13.51 22.81 -17.93
N SER A 353 -13.16 23.79 -18.73
CA SER A 353 -12.39 24.98 -18.34
C SER A 353 -13.26 26.04 -17.65
N ASP A 354 -14.51 26.21 -18.10
CA ASP A 354 -15.34 27.38 -17.74
C ASP A 354 -16.37 27.06 -16.64
N THR A 355 -15.97 26.25 -15.66
CA THR A 355 -16.84 25.87 -14.57
C THR A 355 -16.65 26.79 -13.36
N LYS A 356 -17.75 27.14 -12.68
CA LYS A 356 -17.76 27.92 -11.44
C LYS A 356 -18.30 27.08 -10.29
N GLN A 357 -17.59 25.99 -9.98
CA GLN A 357 -17.95 25.07 -8.90
C GLN A 357 -16.76 24.84 -7.97
N ILE A 358 -16.98 24.99 -6.68
CA ILE A 358 -16.05 24.62 -5.62
C ILE A 358 -16.47 23.23 -5.12
N LEU A 359 -15.56 22.28 -5.18
CA LEU A 359 -15.73 20.94 -4.61
C LEU A 359 -15.09 20.86 -3.22
N ILE A 360 -15.88 20.64 -2.19
CA ILE A 360 -15.40 20.40 -0.82
C ILE A 360 -15.43 18.90 -0.56
N MET A 361 -14.23 18.29 -0.39
CA MET A 361 -14.09 16.85 -0.29
C MET A 361 -13.08 16.44 0.79
N PRO A 362 -13.54 16.36 2.07
CA PRO A 362 -12.69 16.00 3.20
C PRO A 362 -12.41 14.51 3.29
N THR A 363 -11.20 14.15 3.74
CA THR A 363 -10.84 12.77 4.09
C THR A 363 -11.45 12.39 5.45
N TRP A 364 -11.86 11.13 5.61
CA TRP A 364 -12.37 10.62 6.88
C TRP A 364 -11.25 10.45 7.92
N ARG A 365 -11.63 10.27 9.20
CA ARG A 365 -10.70 10.01 10.31
C ARG A 365 -11.06 8.69 10.99
N LYS A 366 -10.12 7.77 11.05
CA LYS A 366 -10.33 6.42 11.59
C LYS A 366 -10.75 6.44 13.07
N ASN A 367 -10.09 7.25 13.87
CA ASN A 367 -10.37 7.39 15.31
C ASN A 367 -11.76 7.97 15.59
N ILE A 368 -12.31 8.77 14.66
CA ILE A 368 -13.60 9.46 14.83
C ILE A 368 -14.76 8.60 14.33
N VAL A 369 -14.59 7.94 13.18
CA VAL A 369 -15.65 7.10 12.59
C VAL A 369 -15.85 5.81 13.37
N GLY A 370 -14.77 5.29 13.98
CA GLY A 370 -14.82 4.07 14.78
C GLY A 370 -15.16 2.83 13.93
N ASN A 371 -15.45 1.72 14.63
CA ASN A 371 -15.94 0.50 14.02
C ASN A 371 -17.46 0.43 14.26
N ALA A 372 -18.25 1.05 13.36
CA ALA A 372 -19.69 1.16 13.47
C ALA A 372 -20.42 -0.19 13.66
N ALA A 373 -19.78 -1.30 13.25
CA ALA A 373 -20.32 -2.65 13.44
C ALA A 373 -20.19 -3.17 14.90
N LYS A 374 -19.41 -2.49 15.76
CA LYS A 374 -19.08 -2.96 17.12
C LYS A 374 -19.45 -1.98 18.26
N SER A 375 -19.97 -0.80 17.93
CA SER A 375 -20.20 0.27 18.91
C SER A 375 -21.63 0.81 18.84
N ASP A 376 -22.13 1.36 19.94
CA ASP A 376 -23.40 2.07 19.97
C ASP A 376 -23.36 3.30 19.04
N ILE A 377 -24.21 3.29 18.01
CA ILE A 377 -24.30 4.33 17.00
C ILE A 377 -24.57 5.71 17.63
N LYS A 378 -25.34 5.78 18.70
CA LYS A 378 -25.66 7.05 19.38
C LYS A 378 -24.41 7.63 20.04
N TYR A 379 -23.61 6.79 20.70
CA TYR A 379 -22.32 7.20 21.30
C TYR A 379 -21.33 7.70 20.23
N LEU A 380 -21.21 6.98 19.11
CA LEU A 380 -20.34 7.37 18.00
C LEU A 380 -20.73 8.72 17.39
N LYS A 381 -22.04 9.02 17.27
CA LYS A 381 -22.52 10.30 16.75
C LYS A 381 -22.20 11.47 17.69
N GLU A 382 -22.36 11.29 19.00
CA GLU A 382 -21.98 12.31 19.97
C GLU A 382 -20.46 12.54 20.01
N TYR A 383 -19.68 11.46 19.89
CA TYR A 383 -18.22 11.56 19.78
C TYR A 383 -17.82 12.30 18.50
N PHE A 384 -18.45 11.98 17.37
CA PHE A 384 -18.23 12.65 16.09
C PHE A 384 -18.49 14.16 16.18
N LYS A 385 -19.61 14.59 16.78
CA LYS A 385 -19.95 16.01 16.94
C LYS A 385 -18.93 16.79 17.79
N ARG A 386 -18.27 16.14 18.74
CA ARG A 386 -17.28 16.75 19.59
C ARG A 386 -15.90 16.83 18.94
N SER A 387 -15.67 16.11 17.85
CA SER A 387 -14.38 16.11 17.16
C SER A 387 -14.05 17.45 16.53
N GLU A 388 -12.79 17.83 16.52
CA GLU A 388 -12.31 19.00 15.79
C GLU A 388 -12.63 18.90 14.30
N TYR A 389 -12.52 17.72 13.73
CA TYR A 389 -12.91 17.42 12.34
C TYR A 389 -14.33 17.91 12.03
N PHE A 390 -15.31 17.48 12.81
CA PHE A 390 -16.70 17.90 12.60
C PHE A 390 -16.84 19.40 12.79
N GLN A 391 -16.30 19.97 13.85
CA GLN A 391 -16.45 21.39 14.16
C GLN A 391 -15.89 22.28 13.05
N LYS A 392 -14.70 21.98 12.54
CA LYS A 392 -14.02 22.76 11.50
C LYS A 392 -14.75 22.68 10.15
N TRP A 393 -15.10 21.47 9.71
CA TRP A 393 -15.82 21.32 8.44
C TRP A 393 -17.25 21.86 8.53
N ASN A 394 -17.97 21.65 9.64
CA ASN A 394 -19.29 22.23 9.83
C ASN A 394 -19.25 23.75 9.92
N SER A 395 -18.23 24.35 10.56
CA SER A 395 -18.01 25.81 10.58
C SER A 395 -17.85 26.34 9.16
N LEU A 396 -16.93 25.75 8.38
CA LEU A 396 -16.69 26.18 6.99
C LEU A 396 -17.95 26.11 6.13
N LEU A 397 -18.71 25.01 6.19
CA LEU A 397 -19.95 24.84 5.44
C LEU A 397 -21.02 25.88 5.83
N ASN A 398 -21.01 26.36 7.07
CA ASN A 398 -21.96 27.38 7.57
C ASN A 398 -21.37 28.81 7.54
N SER A 399 -20.19 29.01 6.97
CA SER A 399 -19.51 30.31 6.94
C SER A 399 -20.29 31.32 6.10
N VAL A 400 -20.69 32.41 6.74
CA VAL A 400 -21.34 33.56 6.06
C VAL A 400 -20.40 34.18 5.02
N SER A 401 -19.10 34.19 5.30
CA SER A 401 -18.08 34.71 4.38
C SER A 401 -17.95 33.81 3.15
N LEU A 402 -17.92 32.49 3.31
CA LEU A 402 -17.91 31.56 2.18
C LEU A 402 -19.13 31.76 1.26
N LYS A 403 -20.33 31.87 1.86
CA LYS A 403 -21.55 32.13 1.11
C LYS A 403 -21.47 33.43 0.31
N LYS A 404 -21.05 34.55 0.95
CA LYS A 404 -20.92 35.85 0.29
C LYS A 404 -19.91 35.83 -0.85
N LEU A 405 -18.77 35.15 -0.67
CA LEU A 405 -17.76 35.02 -1.74
C LEU A 405 -18.34 34.26 -2.94
N CYS A 406 -19.03 33.16 -2.70
CA CYS A 406 -19.65 32.38 -3.78
C CYS A 406 -20.76 33.18 -4.50
N GLU A 407 -21.58 33.94 -3.79
CA GLU A 407 -22.57 34.82 -4.38
C GLU A 407 -21.92 35.92 -5.22
N LEU A 408 -20.87 36.56 -4.69
CA LEU A 408 -20.15 37.68 -5.36
C LEU A 408 -19.51 37.26 -6.68
N TYR A 409 -18.89 36.08 -6.72
CA TYR A 409 -18.17 35.55 -7.89
C TYR A 409 -18.96 34.55 -8.72
N SER A 410 -20.23 34.29 -8.34
CA SER A 410 -21.16 33.36 -9.02
C SER A 410 -20.68 31.91 -9.00
N TYR A 411 -20.10 31.46 -7.90
CA TYR A 411 -19.68 30.07 -7.69
C TYR A 411 -20.77 29.27 -6.97
N THR A 412 -20.87 28.00 -7.33
CA THR A 412 -21.66 26.99 -6.61
C THR A 412 -20.76 26.13 -5.73
N ILE A 413 -21.30 25.56 -4.66
CA ILE A 413 -20.58 24.67 -3.76
C ILE A 413 -21.17 23.27 -3.83
N VAL A 414 -20.32 22.28 -4.05
CA VAL A 414 -20.67 20.88 -3.92
C VAL A 414 -19.86 20.26 -2.77
N PHE A 415 -20.56 19.67 -1.81
CA PHE A 415 -19.97 18.94 -0.71
C PHE A 415 -20.04 17.43 -1.00
N ASN A 416 -18.91 16.78 -1.09
CA ASN A 416 -18.79 15.34 -1.29
C ASN A 416 -18.04 14.70 -0.11
N PRO A 417 -18.75 14.31 0.97
CA PRO A 417 -18.11 13.63 2.10
C PRO A 417 -17.72 12.21 1.72
N HIS A 418 -16.58 11.75 2.27
CA HIS A 418 -16.14 10.37 2.09
C HIS A 418 -17.22 9.35 2.51
N PRO A 419 -17.37 8.19 1.84
CA PRO A 419 -18.38 7.18 2.16
C PRO A 419 -18.44 6.80 3.65
N ASN A 420 -17.30 6.73 4.34
CA ASN A 420 -17.25 6.45 5.78
C ASN A 420 -17.87 7.56 6.65
N ILE A 421 -18.10 8.77 6.12
CA ILE A 421 -18.75 9.90 6.80
C ILE A 421 -20.25 9.91 6.56
N MET A 422 -20.76 9.23 5.53
CA MET A 422 -22.18 9.22 5.19
C MET A 422 -23.12 8.86 6.34
N PRO A 423 -22.80 7.90 7.25
CA PRO A 423 -23.64 7.63 8.43
C PRO A 423 -23.83 8.83 9.37
N TYR A 424 -22.92 9.79 9.30
CA TYR A 424 -22.88 11.00 10.14
C TYR A 424 -23.35 12.26 9.39
N LEU A 425 -23.73 12.14 8.12
CA LEU A 425 -24.08 13.30 7.29
C LEU A 425 -25.21 14.14 7.88
N LYS A 426 -26.19 13.51 8.53
CA LYS A 426 -27.32 14.19 9.19
C LYS A 426 -26.92 15.03 10.40
N GLU A 427 -25.72 14.85 10.92
CA GLU A 427 -25.19 15.63 12.05
C GLU A 427 -24.67 17.00 11.57
N PHE A 428 -24.27 17.11 10.28
CA PHE A 428 -23.88 18.37 9.68
C PHE A 428 -25.10 19.27 9.45
N ASN A 429 -24.93 20.54 9.77
CA ASN A 429 -25.89 21.57 9.38
C ASN A 429 -25.51 22.11 8.00
N ILE A 430 -26.04 21.49 6.93
CA ILE A 430 -25.69 21.87 5.55
C ILE A 430 -26.73 22.86 5.03
N PRO A 431 -26.31 24.13 4.74
CA PRO A 431 -27.21 25.14 4.19
C PRO A 431 -27.71 24.77 2.79
N SER A 432 -28.92 25.23 2.44
CA SER A 432 -29.60 24.92 1.17
C SER A 432 -28.87 25.38 -0.09
N HIS A 433 -27.93 26.34 0.02
CA HIS A 433 -27.11 26.80 -1.10
C HIS A 433 -25.91 25.88 -1.39
N ILE A 434 -25.63 24.89 -0.53
CA ILE A 434 -24.60 23.87 -0.75
C ILE A 434 -25.27 22.58 -1.24
N LYS A 435 -24.90 22.14 -2.43
CA LYS A 435 -25.34 20.86 -2.98
C LYS A 435 -24.53 19.73 -2.36
N ILE A 436 -25.20 18.70 -1.84
CA ILE A 436 -24.54 17.43 -1.50
C ILE A 436 -24.40 16.63 -2.79
N ALA A 437 -23.20 16.11 -3.07
CA ALA A 437 -22.97 15.25 -4.23
C ALA A 437 -23.87 14.01 -4.15
N ASN A 438 -24.46 13.63 -5.28
CA ASN A 438 -25.19 12.37 -5.37
C ASN A 438 -24.20 11.21 -5.28
N GLN A 439 -24.51 10.19 -4.48
CA GLN A 439 -23.66 9.01 -4.34
C GLN A 439 -23.51 8.20 -5.64
N ASP A 440 -24.50 8.28 -6.52
CA ASP A 440 -24.48 7.63 -7.84
C ASP A 440 -23.75 8.47 -8.91
N GLU A 441 -23.33 9.70 -8.58
CA GLU A 441 -22.60 10.57 -9.50
C GLU A 441 -21.12 10.18 -9.52
N SER A 442 -20.60 9.91 -10.71
CA SER A 442 -19.18 9.62 -10.91
C SER A 442 -18.27 10.72 -10.33
N LEU A 443 -17.25 10.33 -9.57
CA LEU A 443 -16.22 11.26 -9.07
C LEU A 443 -15.54 12.02 -10.22
N GLN A 444 -15.35 11.37 -11.36
CA GLN A 444 -14.74 11.99 -12.54
C GLN A 444 -15.59 13.14 -13.05
N VAL A 445 -16.93 13.00 -13.05
CA VAL A 445 -17.85 14.07 -13.42
C VAL A 445 -17.74 15.25 -12.44
N LEU A 446 -17.65 14.98 -11.15
CA LEU A 446 -17.45 16.02 -10.13
C LEU A 446 -16.14 16.78 -10.35
N PHE A 447 -15.05 16.08 -10.64
CA PHE A 447 -13.74 16.73 -10.92
C PHE A 447 -13.80 17.57 -12.20
N CYS A 448 -14.37 17.03 -13.28
CA CYS A 448 -14.50 17.77 -14.54
C CYS A 448 -15.36 19.04 -14.40
N ASN A 449 -16.42 18.99 -13.60
CA ASN A 449 -17.35 20.12 -13.38
C ASN A 449 -16.86 21.14 -12.35
N SER A 450 -15.78 20.86 -11.62
CA SER A 450 -15.25 21.78 -10.61
C SER A 450 -14.04 22.55 -11.13
N SER A 451 -13.89 23.81 -10.75
CA SER A 451 -12.71 24.62 -11.05
C SER A 451 -11.75 24.72 -9.87
N LEU A 452 -12.25 24.46 -8.65
CA LEU A 452 -11.48 24.51 -7.43
C LEU A 452 -11.91 23.41 -6.47
N MET A 453 -10.94 22.81 -5.78
CA MET A 453 -11.16 21.84 -4.71
C MET A 453 -10.64 22.38 -3.38
N VAL A 454 -11.45 22.21 -2.33
CA VAL A 454 -11.00 22.32 -0.93
C VAL A 454 -11.01 20.94 -0.33
N THR A 455 -9.85 20.45 0.05
CA THR A 455 -9.66 19.12 0.65
C THR A 455 -8.65 19.18 1.81
N ASP A 456 -8.28 18.05 2.38
CA ASP A 456 -7.26 17.99 3.45
C ASP A 456 -6.10 17.04 3.11
N TYR A 457 -6.31 15.71 3.22
CA TYR A 457 -5.27 14.69 3.00
C TYR A 457 -5.64 13.72 1.87
N SER A 458 -6.63 14.03 1.06
CA SER A 458 -7.14 13.11 0.05
C SER A 458 -6.20 12.96 -1.14
N SER A 459 -6.06 11.73 -1.65
CA SER A 459 -5.35 11.44 -2.89
C SER A 459 -6.08 11.93 -4.14
N VAL A 460 -7.39 12.20 -4.05
CA VAL A 460 -8.18 12.76 -5.18
C VAL A 460 -7.72 14.16 -5.61
N ALA A 461 -6.88 14.83 -4.79
CA ALA A 461 -6.20 16.04 -5.19
C ALA A 461 -5.30 15.85 -6.43
N PHE A 462 -4.81 14.63 -6.67
CA PHE A 462 -4.00 14.32 -7.85
C PHE A 462 -4.82 14.35 -9.13
N GLU A 463 -6.10 13.98 -9.11
CA GLU A 463 -7.02 14.09 -10.25
C GLU A 463 -7.27 15.57 -10.61
N MET A 464 -7.51 16.40 -9.60
CA MET A 464 -7.68 17.83 -9.80
C MET A 464 -6.40 18.48 -10.35
N ALA A 465 -5.24 18.09 -9.82
CA ALA A 465 -3.93 18.56 -10.30
C ALA A 465 -3.66 18.08 -11.75
N TYR A 466 -4.05 16.85 -12.08
CA TYR A 466 -3.94 16.32 -13.45
C TYR A 466 -4.80 17.11 -14.44
N LEU A 467 -5.93 17.64 -13.99
CA LEU A 467 -6.79 18.54 -14.75
C LEU A 467 -6.34 20.02 -14.72
N GLU A 468 -5.20 20.32 -14.09
CA GLU A 468 -4.65 21.68 -13.90
C GLU A 468 -5.61 22.63 -13.16
N LYS A 469 -6.43 22.09 -12.23
CA LYS A 469 -7.41 22.83 -11.45
C LYS A 469 -6.87 23.26 -10.10
N LEU A 470 -7.47 24.31 -9.54
CA LEU A 470 -7.03 24.89 -8.27
C LEU A 470 -7.33 23.97 -7.08
N ILE A 471 -6.41 23.93 -6.12
CA ILE A 471 -6.54 23.10 -4.91
C ILE A 471 -6.13 23.94 -3.70
N LEU A 472 -6.93 23.86 -2.64
CA LEU A 472 -6.57 24.35 -1.31
C LEU A 472 -6.64 23.18 -0.31
N TYR A 473 -5.59 23.05 0.50
CA TYR A 473 -5.52 22.03 1.55
C TYR A 473 -5.88 22.64 2.90
N TYR A 474 -6.99 22.23 3.50
CA TYR A 474 -7.42 22.67 4.83
C TYR A 474 -6.98 21.65 5.88
N GLN A 475 -5.77 21.82 6.44
CA GLN A 475 -5.09 20.87 7.33
C GLN A 475 -4.94 21.43 8.75
N PHE A 476 -6.02 21.42 9.52
CA PHE A 476 -6.05 21.92 10.90
C PHE A 476 -5.56 20.90 11.94
N ASP A 477 -5.55 19.58 11.62
CA ASP A 477 -5.29 18.46 12.53
C ASP A 477 -4.11 17.57 12.07
N LYS A 478 -3.09 18.14 11.45
CA LYS A 478 -2.00 17.40 10.79
C LYS A 478 -1.29 16.38 11.70
N GLU A 479 -0.98 16.76 12.93
CA GLU A 479 -0.27 15.88 13.87
C GLU A 479 -1.16 14.70 14.30
N GLU A 480 -2.43 14.97 14.59
CA GLU A 480 -3.40 13.94 14.95
C GLU A 480 -3.66 12.99 13.78
N PHE A 481 -3.77 13.51 12.56
CA PHE A 481 -4.05 12.70 11.37
C PHE A 481 -3.02 11.58 11.20
N PHE A 482 -1.72 11.88 11.17
CA PHE A 482 -0.67 10.89 10.95
C PHE A 482 -0.39 9.98 12.15
N THR A 483 -0.83 10.33 13.34
CA THR A 483 -0.71 9.46 14.54
C THR A 483 -1.90 8.53 14.72
N SER A 484 -3.09 8.93 14.29
CA SER A 484 -4.34 8.21 14.53
C SER A 484 -4.92 7.49 13.31
N HIS A 485 -4.49 7.85 12.10
CA HIS A 485 -4.94 7.23 10.86
C HIS A 485 -4.17 5.93 10.55
N THR A 486 -4.63 5.16 9.56
CA THR A 486 -3.99 3.92 9.09
C THR A 486 -2.73 4.16 8.25
N TYR A 487 -2.54 5.37 7.74
CA TYR A 487 -1.45 5.71 6.84
C TYR A 487 -0.24 6.20 7.61
N GLN A 488 0.95 5.75 7.18
CA GLN A 488 2.21 6.34 7.60
C GLN A 488 2.63 7.41 6.60
N LYS A 489 3.38 8.41 7.06
CA LYS A 489 3.90 9.46 6.18
C LYS A 489 4.77 8.82 5.08
N GLY A 490 4.40 9.06 3.82
CA GLY A 490 5.15 8.64 2.65
C GLY A 490 6.09 9.72 2.11
N TYR A 491 6.30 9.69 0.79
CA TYR A 491 7.20 10.63 0.11
C TYR A 491 6.61 12.03 -0.10
N PHE A 492 5.29 12.16 -0.06
CA PHE A 492 4.60 13.39 -0.42
C PHE A 492 4.51 14.36 0.76
N ASP A 493 5.08 15.54 0.59
CA ASP A 493 4.96 16.64 1.55
C ASP A 493 4.06 17.73 0.95
N TYR A 494 2.92 17.99 1.59
CA TYR A 494 1.92 18.93 1.09
C TYR A 494 2.45 20.36 0.90
N LYS A 495 3.40 20.81 1.75
CA LYS A 495 3.99 22.15 1.63
C LYS A 495 5.05 22.24 0.52
N LYS A 496 5.72 21.12 0.19
CA LYS A 496 6.79 21.07 -0.83
C LYS A 496 6.33 20.54 -2.18
N ASN A 497 5.49 19.52 -2.16
CA ASN A 497 5.05 18.77 -3.34
C ASN A 497 3.57 18.99 -3.65
N GLY A 498 2.82 19.68 -2.78
CA GLY A 498 1.39 19.91 -2.93
C GLY A 498 1.06 20.79 -4.14
N PHE A 499 -0.13 20.64 -4.63
CA PHE A 499 -0.65 21.31 -5.83
C PHE A 499 -1.35 22.65 -5.49
N GLY A 500 -1.32 23.06 -4.23
CA GLY A 500 -1.92 24.28 -3.73
C GLY A 500 -1.48 24.60 -2.31
N LEU A 501 -1.99 25.69 -1.74
CA LEU A 501 -1.61 26.14 -0.42
C LEU A 501 -2.17 25.25 0.70
N VAL A 502 -1.37 25.06 1.73
CA VAL A 502 -1.77 24.39 2.99
C VAL A 502 -2.16 25.44 4.00
N LEU A 503 -3.40 25.39 4.44
CA LEU A 503 -4.05 26.36 5.31
C LEU A 503 -4.55 25.66 6.57
N GLU A 504 -4.18 26.17 7.74
CA GLU A 504 -4.43 25.49 9.02
C GLU A 504 -5.67 26.06 9.77
N ASN A 505 -6.21 27.19 9.28
CA ASN A 505 -7.38 27.81 9.86
C ASN A 505 -8.34 28.37 8.80
N GLU A 506 -9.62 28.55 9.18
CA GLU A 506 -10.69 28.97 8.28
C GLU A 506 -10.50 30.41 7.75
N GLU A 507 -9.97 31.31 8.57
CA GLU A 507 -9.77 32.70 8.16
C GLU A 507 -8.80 32.81 6.98
N ASN A 508 -7.65 32.12 7.06
CA ASN A 508 -6.67 32.10 5.98
C ASN A 508 -7.22 31.37 4.75
N LEU A 509 -7.99 30.30 4.94
CA LEU A 509 -8.65 29.58 3.84
C LEU A 509 -9.60 30.50 3.08
N LEU A 510 -10.44 31.27 3.78
CA LEU A 510 -11.39 32.20 3.15
C LEU A 510 -10.70 33.37 2.45
N LYS A 511 -9.61 33.91 3.01
CA LYS A 511 -8.79 34.95 2.36
C LYS A 511 -8.19 34.43 1.05
N GLU A 512 -7.62 33.27 1.05
CA GLU A 512 -7.02 32.69 -0.16
C GLU A 512 -8.07 32.34 -1.19
N LEU A 513 -9.21 31.81 -0.75
CA LEU A 513 -10.36 31.54 -1.60
C LEU A 513 -10.82 32.83 -2.33
N GLU A 514 -10.93 33.94 -1.61
CA GLU A 514 -11.30 35.23 -2.22
C GLU A 514 -10.32 35.66 -3.32
N ILE A 515 -9.01 35.52 -3.07
CA ILE A 515 -7.97 35.81 -4.07
C ILE A 515 -8.14 34.98 -5.32
N LEU A 516 -8.35 33.66 -5.15
CA LEU A 516 -8.50 32.72 -6.25
C LEU A 516 -9.78 32.95 -7.04
N LEU A 517 -10.93 33.17 -6.36
CA LEU A 517 -12.22 33.38 -7.02
C LEU A 517 -12.28 34.72 -7.77
N LYS A 518 -11.52 35.73 -7.33
CA LYS A 518 -11.42 37.04 -7.99
C LYS A 518 -10.63 36.98 -9.29
N ASN A 519 -9.63 36.08 -9.37
CA ASN A 519 -8.68 36.00 -10.49
C ASN A 519 -9.10 34.96 -11.55
N ASN A 520 -10.14 34.17 -11.27
CA ASN A 520 -10.77 33.21 -12.16
C ASN A 520 -12.18 33.65 -12.54
#